data_40e689a037b22201cb4d998d8052accd
#
_entry.id   40e689a037b22201cb4d998d8052accd
#
_cell.length_a   1.000
_cell.length_b   1.000
_cell.length_c   1.000
_cell.angle_alpha   90.00
_cell.angle_beta   90.00
_cell.angle_gamma   90.00
#
_symmetry.space_group_name_H-M   'P 1'
#
loop_
_entity.id
_entity.type
_entity.pdbx_description
1 polymer ?
#
loop_
_entity_poly.entity_id
_entity_poly.type
_entity_poly.pdbx_seq_one_letter_code
_entity_poly.pdbx_strand_id
1 'polypeptide(L)'
;GRGLLLSDLIQESNIGLMVAVNEFEPDIDKDFHTFSEKMIRKHLEETLEEYNSSTRSAVKMANRVNEMNDIATAFAKEYEREAKPSEIAERMGITEEEVRELMKVSLDAIAVLNQDK
;
A
#
# COMPACT_ATOMS: atom_id res chain seq x y z
N GLY A 1 1.71 17.78 0.74
CA GLY A 1 1.30 17.15 0.11
C GLY A 1 0.29 16.02 -0.05
N ARG A 2 0.48 15.24 -1.09
CA ARG A 2 -0.38 14.10 -1.38
C ARG A 2 0.32 12.76 -1.15
N GLY A 3 1.34 12.77 -0.26
CA GLY A 3 2.04 11.56 0.11
C GLY A 3 3.30 11.24 -0.66
N LEU A 4 3.56 11.96 -1.76
CA LEU A 4 4.80 11.81 -2.54
C LEU A 4 5.70 13.01 -2.32
N LEU A 5 7.02 12.78 -2.28
CA LEU A 5 7.99 13.83 -2.18
C LEU A 5 8.12 14.58 -3.52
N LEU A 6 8.52 15.86 -3.46
CA LEU A 6 8.70 16.67 -4.66
C LEU A 6 9.67 16.01 -5.65
N SER A 7 10.76 15.42 -5.14
CA SER A 7 11.73 14.73 -5.98
C SER A 7 11.12 13.55 -6.74
N ASP A 8 10.20 12.83 -6.10
CA ASP A 8 9.49 11.71 -6.71
C ASP A 8 8.56 12.20 -7.83
N LEU A 9 7.89 13.33 -7.58
CA LEU A 9 7.01 13.95 -8.59
C LEU A 9 7.80 14.40 -9.81
N ILE A 10 8.99 14.96 -9.59
CA ILE A 10 9.87 15.38 -10.69
C ILE A 10 10.31 14.17 -11.52
N GLN A 11 10.71 13.07 -10.87
CA GLN A 11 11.08 11.84 -11.56
C GLN A 11 9.94 11.29 -12.39
N GLU A 12 8.74 11.24 -11.81
CA GLU A 12 7.56 10.73 -12.51
C GLU A 12 7.14 11.65 -13.66
N SER A 13 7.31 12.96 -13.51
CA SER A 13 7.05 13.92 -14.59
C SER A 13 8.01 13.69 -15.76
N ASN A 14 9.27 13.39 -15.46
CA ASN A 14 10.27 13.09 -16.50
C ASN A 14 9.93 11.80 -17.24
N ILE A 15 9.43 10.79 -16.52
CA ILE A 15 8.98 9.55 -17.15
C ILE A 15 7.79 9.83 -18.09
N GLY A 16 6.84 10.64 -17.64
CA GLY A 16 5.70 11.04 -18.47
C GLY A 16 6.15 11.78 -19.74
N LEU A 17 7.18 12.63 -19.62
CA LEU A 17 7.73 13.35 -20.76
C LEU A 17 8.40 12.37 -21.73
N MET A 18 9.14 11.39 -21.23
CA MET A 18 9.77 10.37 -22.07
C MET A 18 8.73 9.56 -22.85
N VAL A 19 7.63 9.20 -22.19
CA VAL A 19 6.50 8.52 -22.85
C VAL A 19 5.92 9.41 -23.95
N ALA A 20 5.76 10.71 -23.67
CA ALA A 20 5.24 11.66 -24.65
C ALA A 20 6.13 11.74 -25.88
N VAL A 21 7.45 11.77 -25.69
CA VAL A 21 8.41 11.80 -26.80
C VAL A 21 8.28 10.56 -27.67
N ASN A 22 8.13 9.39 -27.04
CA ASN A 22 8.02 8.11 -27.77
C ASN A 22 6.68 7.94 -28.50
N GLU A 23 5.61 8.49 -27.93
CA GLU A 23 4.26 8.29 -28.49
C GLU A 23 3.78 9.43 -29.37
N PHE A 24 4.50 10.55 -29.42
CA PHE A 24 4.10 11.69 -30.21
C PHE A 24 4.13 11.38 -31.71
N GLU A 25 2.98 11.62 -32.37
CA GLU A 25 2.85 11.44 -33.82
C GLU A 25 2.49 12.79 -34.46
N PRO A 26 3.46 13.47 -35.13
CA PRO A 26 3.24 14.79 -35.69
C PRO A 26 2.05 14.91 -36.66
N ASP A 27 1.72 13.83 -37.34
CA ASP A 27 0.60 13.80 -38.29
C ASP A 27 -0.76 13.83 -37.62
N ILE A 28 -0.84 13.32 -36.38
CA ILE A 28 -2.09 13.25 -35.61
C ILE A 28 -2.10 14.29 -34.51
N ASP A 29 -1.00 14.41 -33.77
CA ASP A 29 -0.87 15.33 -32.64
C ASP A 29 -0.28 16.65 -33.15
N LYS A 30 -1.07 17.70 -33.11
CA LYS A 30 -0.69 18.97 -33.73
C LYS A 30 0.37 19.76 -32.98
N ASP A 31 0.44 19.60 -31.65
CA ASP A 31 1.33 20.40 -30.82
C ASP A 31 1.95 19.51 -29.73
N PHE A 32 3.27 19.37 -29.80
CA PHE A 32 3.99 18.56 -28.82
C PHE A 32 3.84 19.08 -27.40
N HIS A 33 3.82 20.41 -27.23
CA HIS A 33 3.68 20.99 -25.88
C HIS A 33 2.36 20.54 -25.22
N THR A 34 1.27 20.66 -25.95
CA THR A 34 -0.05 20.27 -25.45
C THR A 34 -0.13 18.76 -25.22
N PHE A 35 0.42 17.98 -26.15
CA PHE A 35 0.46 16.51 -26.04
C PHE A 35 1.29 16.09 -24.84
N SER A 36 2.49 16.63 -24.66
CA SER A 36 3.38 16.26 -23.56
C SER A 36 2.77 16.62 -22.20
N GLU A 37 2.15 17.79 -22.10
CA GLU A 37 1.47 18.22 -20.87
C GLU A 37 0.36 17.25 -20.48
N LYS A 38 -0.43 16.81 -21.45
CA LYS A 38 -1.49 15.82 -21.24
C LYS A 38 -0.93 14.49 -20.76
N MET A 39 0.15 14.02 -21.39
CA MET A 39 0.78 12.73 -21.04
C MET A 39 1.44 12.76 -19.67
N ILE A 40 2.09 13.87 -19.33
CA ILE A 40 2.69 14.05 -18.01
C ILE A 40 1.61 14.02 -16.93
N ARG A 41 0.51 14.78 -17.15
CA ARG A 41 -0.60 14.83 -16.21
C ARG A 41 -1.21 13.45 -16.00
N LYS A 42 -1.46 12.73 -17.09
CA LYS A 42 -2.02 11.37 -17.02
C LYS A 42 -1.13 10.44 -16.22
N HIS A 43 0.18 10.47 -16.48
CA HIS A 43 1.14 9.63 -15.76
C HIS A 43 1.16 9.94 -14.27
N LEU A 44 1.16 11.23 -13.91
CA LEU A 44 1.14 11.66 -12.51
C LEU A 44 -0.14 11.22 -11.79
N GLU A 45 -1.29 11.34 -12.46
CA GLU A 45 -2.56 10.90 -11.86
C GLU A 45 -2.57 9.40 -11.61
N GLU A 46 -2.07 8.61 -12.56
CA GLU A 46 -1.96 7.16 -12.40
C GLU A 46 -1.02 6.77 -11.26
N THR A 47 0.12 7.45 -11.16
CA THR A 47 1.10 7.20 -10.10
C THR A 47 0.53 7.53 -8.72
N LEU A 48 -0.17 8.64 -8.59
CA LEU A 48 -0.82 9.04 -7.33
C LEU A 48 -1.90 8.04 -6.94
N GLU A 49 -2.67 7.55 -7.90
CA GLU A 49 -3.71 6.55 -7.61
C GLU A 49 -3.11 5.24 -7.11
N GLU A 50 -2.03 4.77 -7.74
CA GLU A 50 -1.32 3.57 -7.29
C GLU A 50 -0.78 3.75 -5.87
N TYR A 51 -0.16 4.90 -5.60
CA TYR A 51 0.37 5.21 -4.27
C TYR A 51 -0.73 5.23 -3.22
N ASN A 52 -1.85 5.91 -3.50
CA ASN A 52 -2.96 6.02 -2.57
C ASN A 52 -3.61 4.65 -2.32
N SER A 53 -3.74 3.82 -3.36
CA SER A 53 -4.28 2.47 -3.24
C SER A 53 -3.40 1.60 -2.34
N SER A 54 -2.08 1.64 -2.54
CA SER A 54 -1.11 0.90 -1.70
C SER A 54 -1.18 1.36 -0.26
N THR A 55 -1.27 2.67 -0.03
CA THR A 55 -1.36 3.24 1.32
C THR A 55 -2.64 2.79 2.01
N ARG A 56 -3.77 2.82 1.32
CA ARG A 56 -5.04 2.35 1.87
C ARG A 56 -4.98 0.88 2.26
N SER A 57 -4.36 0.05 1.43
CA SER A 57 -4.19 -1.38 1.72
C SER A 57 -3.31 -1.61 2.94
N ALA A 58 -2.22 -0.84 3.06
CA ALA A 58 -1.32 -0.94 4.21
C ALA A 58 -2.02 -0.54 5.51
N VAL A 59 -2.81 0.54 5.51
CA VAL A 59 -3.57 0.99 6.67
C VAL A 59 -4.61 -0.07 7.08
N LYS A 60 -5.31 -0.63 6.10
CA LYS A 60 -6.31 -1.67 6.35
C LYS A 60 -5.66 -2.91 6.98
N MET A 61 -4.50 -3.31 6.47
CA MET A 61 -3.74 -4.44 7.02
C MET A 61 -3.30 -4.19 8.45
N ALA A 62 -2.77 -2.98 8.73
CA ALA A 62 -2.33 -2.58 10.07
C ALA A 62 -3.50 -2.62 11.05
N ASN A 63 -4.67 -2.14 10.64
CA ASN A 63 -5.88 -2.16 11.48
C ASN A 63 -6.30 -3.59 11.80
N ARG A 64 -6.21 -4.50 10.84
CA ARG A 64 -6.54 -5.91 11.06
C ARG A 64 -5.54 -6.59 12.01
N VAL A 65 -4.25 -6.29 11.88
CA VAL A 65 -3.23 -6.82 12.80
C VAL A 65 -3.49 -6.33 14.21
N ASN A 66 -3.81 -5.04 14.39
CA ASN A 66 -4.12 -4.48 15.71
C ASN A 66 -5.36 -5.14 16.31
N GLU A 67 -6.41 -5.35 15.51
CA GLU A 67 -7.62 -6.04 15.96
C GLU A 67 -7.31 -7.46 16.42
N MET A 68 -6.50 -8.20 15.63
CA MET A 68 -6.07 -9.54 15.99
C MET A 68 -5.31 -9.56 17.31
N ASN A 69 -4.38 -8.63 17.49
CA ASN A 69 -3.58 -8.53 18.73
C ASN A 69 -4.45 -8.19 19.95
N ASP A 70 -5.43 -7.31 19.78
CA ASP A 70 -6.37 -6.96 20.85
C ASP A 70 -7.20 -8.16 21.27
N ILE A 71 -7.70 -8.92 20.31
CA ILE A 71 -8.46 -10.14 20.56
C ILE A 71 -7.59 -11.19 21.26
N ALA A 72 -6.37 -11.39 20.77
CA ALA A 72 -5.44 -12.35 21.38
C ALA A 72 -5.11 -11.97 22.81
N THR A 73 -4.87 -10.68 23.09
CA THR A 73 -4.58 -10.18 24.43
C THR A 73 -5.77 -10.37 25.37
N ALA A 74 -6.95 -10.03 24.92
CA ALA A 74 -8.18 -10.19 25.72
C ALA A 74 -8.45 -11.67 26.02
N PHE A 75 -8.23 -12.55 25.04
CA PHE A 75 -8.41 -13.98 25.19
C PHE A 75 -7.44 -14.55 26.24
N ALA A 76 -6.15 -14.18 26.12
CA ALA A 76 -5.11 -14.64 27.04
C ALA A 76 -5.42 -14.22 28.49
N LYS A 77 -5.93 -13.01 28.65
CA LYS A 77 -6.31 -12.48 29.97
C LYS A 77 -7.51 -13.24 30.56
N GLU A 78 -8.50 -13.55 29.72
CA GLU A 78 -9.72 -14.24 30.17
C GLU A 78 -9.50 -15.71 30.49
N TYR A 79 -8.75 -16.44 29.62
CA TYR A 79 -8.58 -17.88 29.72
C TYR A 79 -7.21 -18.30 30.26
N GLU A 80 -6.33 -17.36 30.54
CA GLU A 80 -4.99 -17.60 31.07
C GLU A 80 -4.14 -18.53 30.21
N ARG A 81 -4.36 -18.48 28.89
CA ARG A 81 -3.57 -19.20 27.87
C ARG A 81 -3.62 -18.45 26.56
N GLU A 82 -2.71 -18.78 25.67
CA GLU A 82 -2.70 -18.17 24.34
C GLU A 82 -3.87 -18.70 23.50
N ALA A 83 -4.46 -17.79 22.70
CA ALA A 83 -5.50 -18.14 21.76
C ALA A 83 -4.90 -18.90 20.57
N LYS A 84 -5.61 -19.93 20.12
CA LYS A 84 -5.26 -20.63 18.89
C LYS A 84 -5.73 -19.82 17.68
N PRO A 85 -5.07 -19.96 16.53
CA PRO A 85 -5.51 -19.24 15.31
C PRO A 85 -6.99 -19.47 14.99
N SER A 86 -7.52 -20.67 15.20
CA SER A 86 -8.93 -20.98 14.99
C SER A 86 -9.85 -20.17 15.88
N GLU A 87 -9.42 -19.94 17.13
CA GLU A 87 -10.20 -19.19 18.11
C GLU A 87 -10.23 -17.70 17.76
N ILE A 88 -9.10 -17.15 17.31
CA ILE A 88 -9.00 -15.77 16.85
C ILE A 88 -9.85 -15.58 15.59
N ALA A 89 -9.77 -16.53 14.66
CA ALA A 89 -10.53 -16.49 13.41
C ALA A 89 -12.03 -16.42 13.67
N GLU A 90 -12.52 -17.22 14.60
CA GLU A 90 -13.93 -17.23 14.97
C GLU A 90 -14.36 -15.87 15.50
N ARG A 91 -13.56 -15.25 16.35
CA ARG A 91 -13.87 -13.95 16.94
C ARG A 91 -13.79 -12.79 15.94
N MET A 92 -12.89 -12.89 14.97
CA MET A 92 -12.74 -11.87 13.92
C MET A 92 -13.71 -12.06 12.76
N GLY A 93 -14.33 -13.23 12.65
CA GLY A 93 -15.21 -13.53 11.52
C GLY A 93 -14.46 -13.74 10.21
N ILE A 94 -13.24 -14.24 10.30
CA ILE A 94 -12.37 -14.53 9.15
C ILE A 94 -11.91 -15.98 9.20
N THR A 95 -11.18 -16.42 8.17
CA THR A 95 -10.66 -17.80 8.13
C THR A 95 -9.39 -17.91 8.96
N GLU A 96 -9.11 -19.16 9.40
CA GLU A 96 -7.87 -19.46 10.13
C GLU A 96 -6.64 -19.13 9.30
N GLU A 97 -6.70 -19.38 8.00
CA GLU A 97 -5.62 -19.06 7.07
C GLU A 97 -5.33 -17.55 7.06
N GLU A 98 -6.39 -16.72 7.05
CA GLU A 98 -6.23 -15.26 7.10
C GLU A 98 -5.58 -14.82 8.41
N VAL A 99 -5.92 -15.46 9.54
CA VAL A 99 -5.27 -15.17 10.83
C VAL A 99 -3.80 -15.49 10.76
N ARG A 100 -3.41 -16.62 10.17
CA ARG A 100 -2.00 -17.00 10.04
C ARG A 100 -1.23 -16.01 9.18
N GLU A 101 -1.85 -15.49 8.11
CA GLU A 101 -1.24 -14.45 7.28
C GLU A 101 -1.02 -13.17 8.07
N LEU A 102 -1.99 -12.77 8.89
CA LEU A 102 -1.86 -11.58 9.74
C LEU A 102 -0.75 -11.76 10.77
N MET A 103 -0.62 -12.95 11.34
CA MET A 103 0.45 -13.27 12.28
C MET A 103 1.82 -13.13 11.62
N LYS A 104 1.95 -13.61 10.39
CA LYS A 104 3.20 -13.52 9.62
C LYS A 104 3.55 -12.05 9.35
N VAL A 105 2.59 -11.24 8.95
CA VAL A 105 2.79 -9.80 8.69
C VAL A 105 3.27 -9.12 9.98
N SER A 106 2.68 -9.44 11.11
CA SER A 106 3.05 -8.88 12.41
C SER A 106 4.49 -9.23 12.78
N LEU A 107 4.88 -10.48 12.58
CA LEU A 107 6.25 -10.93 12.88
C LEU A 107 7.27 -10.30 11.94
N ASP A 108 6.95 -10.18 10.66
CA ASP A 108 7.82 -9.55 9.67
C ASP A 108 8.05 -8.06 10.01
N ALA A 109 7.00 -7.37 10.45
CA ALA A 109 7.10 -5.97 10.86
C ALA A 109 8.01 -5.80 12.08
N ILE A 110 7.90 -6.70 13.07
CA ILE A 110 8.75 -6.68 14.25
C ILE A 110 10.20 -6.93 13.86
N ALA A 111 10.46 -7.87 12.94
CA ALA A 111 11.80 -8.17 12.45
C ALA A 111 12.46 -6.97 11.80
N VAL A 112 11.68 -6.22 10.99
CA VAL A 112 12.17 -5.00 10.33
C VAL A 112 12.53 -3.94 11.37
N LEU A 113 11.67 -3.72 12.37
CA LEU A 113 11.94 -2.76 13.43
C LEU A 113 13.19 -3.10 14.22
N ASN A 114 13.42 -4.39 14.46
CA ASN A 114 14.60 -4.84 15.21
C ASN A 114 15.90 -4.67 14.40
N GLN A 115 15.83 -4.72 13.08
CA GLN A 115 17.00 -4.52 12.22
C GLN A 115 17.49 -3.06 12.25
N ASP A 116 16.60 -2.11 12.50
CA ASP A 116 16.92 -0.68 12.55
C ASP A 116 17.55 -0.25 13.87
N LYS A 117 17.69 -1.16 14.78
CA LYS A 117 18.39 -0.94 16.05
C LYS A 117 19.81 -1.50 15.98
#